data_9943e9505a61e689b69d8348815f0dfd
#
_entry.id   9943e9505a61e689b69d8348815f0dfd
#
_cell.length_a   1.000
_cell.length_b   1.000
_cell.length_c   1.000
_cell.angle_alpha   90.00
_cell.angle_beta   90.00
_cell.angle_gamma   90.00
#
_symmetry.space_group_name_H-M   'P 1'
#
loop_
_entity.id
_entity.type
_entity.pdbx_description
1 polymer ?
#
loop_
_entity_poly.entity_id
_entity_poly.type
_entity_poly.pdbx_seq_one_letter_code
_entity_poly.pdbx_strand_id
1 'polypeptide(L)'
;SRLIDGSYEEIMELEKRAEQIYGKPCIMFNSGFEANSSLIETFCNKNTLILTDRLNHASIYDGIINSGAEFLRYKHLDMDSLENLLKKYREKYEDILVISETIYSMDGDIADAERLVELKKKYNFSLMIDEAHSYGVYGYGIAHNLNLVEDIDFLVIPLGKGGGSVGAMVICENYIK
;
A
#
# COMPACT_ATOMS: atom_id res chain seq x y z
N SER A 1 -8.87 -18.19 -13.84
CA SER A 1 -7.93 -17.56 -12.87
C SER A 1 -6.49 -17.90 -13.25
N ARG A 2 -5.52 -17.08 -12.84
CA ARG A 2 -4.09 -17.29 -13.14
C ARG A 2 -3.59 -18.70 -12.76
N LEU A 3 -4.09 -19.26 -11.68
CA LEU A 3 -3.72 -20.60 -11.20
C LEU A 3 -4.25 -21.72 -12.11
N ILE A 4 -5.37 -21.49 -12.80
CA ILE A 4 -6.05 -22.51 -13.62
C ILE A 4 -5.72 -22.33 -15.09
N ASP A 5 -5.84 -21.09 -15.59
CA ASP A 5 -5.79 -20.79 -17.03
C ASP A 5 -4.45 -20.18 -17.47
N GLY A 6 -3.55 -19.88 -16.52
CA GLY A 6 -2.34 -19.10 -16.74
C GLY A 6 -2.61 -17.60 -16.83
N SER A 7 -1.59 -16.84 -17.21
CA SER A 7 -1.70 -15.39 -17.40
C SER A 7 -2.03 -15.08 -18.85
N TYR A 8 -2.99 -14.19 -19.09
CA TYR A 8 -3.30 -13.66 -20.41
C TYR A 8 -2.17 -12.73 -20.88
N GLU A 9 -1.87 -12.72 -22.17
CA GLU A 9 -0.80 -11.88 -22.74
C GLU A 9 -1.01 -10.40 -22.44
N GLU A 10 -2.25 -9.92 -22.49
CA GLU A 10 -2.60 -8.53 -22.20
C GLU A 10 -2.30 -8.13 -20.75
N ILE A 11 -2.51 -9.05 -19.80
CA ILE A 11 -2.19 -8.80 -18.39
C ILE A 11 -0.67 -8.75 -18.21
N MET A 12 0.07 -9.66 -18.84
CA MET A 12 1.53 -9.70 -18.76
C MET A 12 2.16 -8.44 -19.41
N GLU A 13 1.58 -7.96 -20.53
CA GLU A 13 2.02 -6.73 -21.17
C GLU A 13 1.74 -5.51 -20.26
N LEU A 14 0.57 -5.45 -19.63
CA LEU A 14 0.21 -4.38 -18.71
C LEU A 14 1.15 -4.34 -17.48
N GLU A 15 1.43 -5.51 -16.88
CA GLU A 15 2.40 -5.61 -15.78
C GLU A 15 3.78 -5.11 -16.22
N LYS A 16 4.26 -5.54 -17.38
CA LYS A 16 5.56 -5.10 -17.93
C LYS A 16 5.59 -3.59 -18.19
N ARG A 17 4.50 -3.00 -18.68
CA ARG A 17 4.42 -1.53 -18.85
C ARG A 17 4.43 -0.81 -17.52
N ALA A 18 3.72 -1.31 -16.52
CA ALA A 18 3.76 -0.76 -15.17
C ALA A 18 5.17 -0.85 -14.57
N GLU A 19 5.86 -1.98 -14.73
CA GLU A 19 7.25 -2.16 -14.32
C GLU A 19 8.18 -1.11 -14.97
N GLN A 20 7.98 -0.78 -16.24
CA GLN A 20 8.76 0.25 -16.93
C GLN A 20 8.49 1.66 -16.38
N ILE A 21 7.25 1.94 -15.95
CA ILE A 21 6.86 3.26 -15.42
C ILE A 21 7.37 3.44 -14.00
N TYR A 22 7.18 2.42 -13.16
CA TYR A 22 7.45 2.52 -11.71
C TYR A 22 8.85 2.05 -11.31
N GLY A 23 9.59 1.38 -12.20
CA GLY A 23 10.92 0.85 -11.92
C GLY A 23 10.94 -0.42 -11.07
N LYS A 24 9.78 -0.92 -10.63
CA LYS A 24 9.60 -2.08 -9.76
C LYS A 24 8.60 -3.08 -10.35
N PRO A 25 8.67 -4.37 -9.98
CA PRO A 25 7.72 -5.38 -10.40
C PRO A 25 6.27 -5.01 -10.11
N CYS A 26 5.39 -5.44 -11.00
CA CYS A 26 3.95 -5.23 -10.90
C CYS A 26 3.20 -6.57 -10.87
N ILE A 27 2.16 -6.64 -10.04
CA ILE A 27 1.19 -7.74 -10.02
C ILE A 27 -0.21 -7.16 -10.20
N MET A 28 -1.00 -7.75 -11.10
CA MET A 28 -2.40 -7.36 -11.32
C MET A 28 -3.35 -8.13 -10.42
N PHE A 29 -4.31 -7.43 -9.82
CA PHE A 29 -5.44 -7.93 -9.05
C PHE A 29 -6.76 -7.58 -9.73
N ASN A 30 -7.84 -8.33 -9.41
CA ASN A 30 -9.16 -8.08 -9.98
C ASN A 30 -9.82 -6.80 -9.42
N SER A 31 -9.42 -6.36 -8.25
CA SER A 31 -9.91 -5.13 -7.62
C SER A 31 -8.91 -4.57 -6.60
N GLY A 32 -9.03 -3.27 -6.29
CA GLY A 32 -8.28 -2.66 -5.19
C GLY A 32 -8.64 -3.25 -3.83
N PHE A 33 -9.89 -3.67 -3.64
CA PHE A 33 -10.31 -4.35 -2.42
C PHE A 33 -9.53 -5.63 -2.20
N GLU A 34 -9.50 -6.51 -3.22
CA GLU A 34 -8.76 -7.77 -3.19
C GLU A 34 -7.26 -7.53 -3.00
N ALA A 35 -6.69 -6.54 -3.68
CA ALA A 35 -5.27 -6.20 -3.54
C ALA A 35 -4.93 -5.83 -2.10
N ASN A 36 -5.67 -4.91 -1.48
CA ASN A 36 -5.44 -4.46 -0.11
C ASN A 36 -5.59 -5.61 0.89
N SER A 37 -6.72 -6.34 0.85
CA SER A 37 -6.97 -7.42 1.82
C SER A 37 -5.96 -8.56 1.66
N SER A 38 -5.72 -9.03 0.44
CA SER A 38 -4.81 -10.16 0.18
C SER A 38 -3.36 -9.87 0.54
N LEU A 39 -2.87 -8.64 0.28
CA LEU A 39 -1.52 -8.26 0.69
C LEU A 39 -1.36 -8.33 2.21
N ILE A 40 -2.29 -7.71 2.95
CA ILE A 40 -2.23 -7.68 4.41
C ILE A 40 -2.36 -9.10 4.98
N GLU A 41 -3.29 -9.92 4.49
CA GLU A 41 -3.47 -11.32 4.91
C GLU A 41 -2.24 -12.19 4.62
N THR A 42 -1.52 -11.91 3.52
CA THR A 42 -0.35 -12.69 3.12
C THR A 42 0.90 -12.34 3.93
N PHE A 43 1.13 -11.05 4.17
CA PHE A 43 2.38 -10.57 4.75
C PHE A 43 2.30 -10.26 6.25
N CYS A 44 1.10 -10.22 6.83
CA CYS A 44 0.92 -9.98 8.25
C CYS A 44 0.36 -11.22 8.98
N ASN A 45 0.73 -11.36 10.23
CA ASN A 45 0.27 -12.44 11.10
C ASN A 45 0.31 -11.97 12.56
N LYS A 46 0.02 -12.87 13.51
CA LYS A 46 -0.01 -12.57 14.96
C LYS A 46 1.30 -11.99 15.56
N ASN A 47 2.42 -12.06 14.81
CA ASN A 47 3.70 -11.49 15.25
C ASN A 47 3.96 -10.10 14.62
N THR A 48 3.11 -9.65 13.72
CA THR A 48 3.19 -8.36 13.05
C THR A 48 2.38 -7.31 13.81
N LEU A 49 2.93 -6.11 13.98
CA LEU A 49 2.16 -4.94 14.38
C LEU A 49 1.79 -4.11 13.14
N ILE A 50 0.51 -3.83 12.95
CA ILE A 50 0.04 -2.93 11.89
C ILE A 50 -0.26 -1.56 12.49
N LEU A 51 0.36 -0.51 11.96
CA LEU A 51 0.04 0.88 12.28
C LEU A 51 -0.71 1.49 11.08
N THR A 52 -1.98 1.81 11.28
CA THR A 52 -2.88 2.25 10.21
C THR A 52 -3.46 3.64 10.52
N ASP A 53 -3.59 4.49 9.51
CA ASP A 53 -4.38 5.71 9.65
C ASP A 53 -5.83 5.35 9.98
N ARG A 54 -6.46 6.09 10.89
CA ARG A 54 -7.83 5.80 11.33
C ARG A 54 -8.89 5.94 10.23
N LEU A 55 -8.58 6.63 9.13
CA LEU A 55 -9.49 6.87 8.00
C LEU A 55 -9.16 6.04 6.76
N ASN A 56 -8.22 5.09 6.85
CA ASN A 56 -7.95 4.17 5.76
C ASN A 56 -9.20 3.42 5.32
N HIS A 57 -9.23 3.04 4.04
CA HIS A 57 -10.35 2.37 3.39
C HIS A 57 -10.73 1.04 4.06
N ALA A 58 -12.02 0.67 3.98
CA ALA A 58 -12.57 -0.56 4.60
C ALA A 58 -11.86 -1.84 4.18
N SER A 59 -11.36 -1.95 2.93
CA SER A 59 -10.60 -3.11 2.46
C SER A 59 -9.30 -3.35 3.22
N ILE A 60 -8.67 -2.27 3.73
CA ILE A 60 -7.48 -2.35 4.57
C ILE A 60 -7.85 -2.97 5.92
N TYR A 61 -8.95 -2.53 6.54
CA TYR A 61 -9.43 -3.10 7.79
C TYR A 61 -9.89 -4.55 7.66
N ASP A 62 -10.46 -4.93 6.53
CA ASP A 62 -10.82 -6.32 6.22
C ASP A 62 -9.58 -7.22 6.24
N GLY A 63 -8.54 -6.83 5.52
CA GLY A 63 -7.25 -7.54 5.53
C GLY A 63 -6.59 -7.58 6.91
N ILE A 64 -6.64 -6.49 7.67
CA ILE A 64 -6.12 -6.44 9.05
C ILE A 64 -6.81 -7.47 9.95
N ILE A 65 -8.14 -7.51 9.91
CA ILE A 65 -8.93 -8.44 10.74
C ILE A 65 -8.63 -9.89 10.35
N ASN A 66 -8.59 -10.18 9.05
CA ASN A 66 -8.36 -11.54 8.53
C ASN A 66 -6.92 -12.02 8.78
N SER A 67 -5.92 -11.15 8.79
CA SER A 67 -4.52 -11.50 9.07
C SER A 67 -4.28 -12.01 10.50
N GLY A 68 -5.16 -11.62 11.44
CA GLY A 68 -4.97 -11.88 12.87
C GLY A 68 -3.83 -11.11 13.52
N ALA A 69 -3.26 -10.11 12.82
CA ALA A 69 -2.23 -9.22 13.35
C ALA A 69 -2.78 -8.26 14.40
N GLU A 70 -1.93 -7.87 15.35
CA GLU A 70 -2.25 -6.75 16.23
C GLU A 70 -2.19 -5.45 15.44
N PHE A 71 -3.14 -4.54 15.69
CA PHE A 71 -3.11 -3.23 15.03
C PHE A 71 -3.41 -2.07 15.95
N LEU A 72 -2.82 -0.93 15.64
CA LEU A 72 -3.07 0.34 16.31
C LEU A 72 -3.35 1.42 15.26
N ARG A 73 -4.28 2.30 15.58
CA ARG A 73 -4.63 3.44 14.73
C ARG A 73 -3.90 4.68 15.19
N TYR A 74 -3.15 5.31 14.30
CA TYR A 74 -2.67 6.67 14.54
C TYR A 74 -3.71 7.70 14.12
N LYS A 75 -3.61 8.91 14.67
CA LYS A 75 -4.53 9.98 14.34
C LYS A 75 -4.35 10.38 12.87
N HIS A 76 -5.47 10.68 12.22
CA HIS A 76 -5.50 11.03 10.81
C HIS A 76 -4.48 12.11 10.46
N LEU A 77 -3.59 11.81 9.50
CA LEU A 77 -2.49 12.65 9.00
C LEU A 77 -1.49 13.13 10.08
N ASP A 78 -1.58 12.65 11.31
CA ASP A 78 -0.72 13.06 12.41
C ASP A 78 0.54 12.19 12.46
N MET A 79 1.60 12.66 11.80
CA MET A 79 2.89 11.96 11.75
C MET A 79 3.58 11.88 13.12
N ASP A 80 3.33 12.82 14.02
CA ASP A 80 3.84 12.75 15.40
C ASP A 80 3.13 11.63 16.17
N SER A 81 1.83 11.45 15.97
CA SER A 81 1.07 10.31 16.51
C SER A 81 1.65 8.98 16.03
N LEU A 82 1.95 8.85 14.73
CA LEU A 82 2.60 7.67 14.16
C LEU A 82 3.99 7.47 14.76
N GLU A 83 4.83 8.51 14.79
CA GLU A 83 6.20 8.42 15.33
C GLU A 83 6.21 8.02 16.81
N ASN A 84 5.26 8.50 17.61
CA ASN A 84 5.14 8.10 19.01
C ASN A 84 4.80 6.61 19.17
N LEU A 85 3.96 6.04 18.29
CA LEU A 85 3.70 4.61 18.27
C LEU A 85 4.96 3.83 17.85
N LEU A 86 5.67 4.27 16.82
CA LEU A 86 6.93 3.66 16.38
C LEU A 86 7.96 3.65 17.50
N LYS A 87 8.19 4.78 18.19
CA LYS A 87 9.08 4.84 19.36
C LYS A 87 8.72 3.84 20.45
N LYS A 88 7.43 3.65 20.69
CA LYS A 88 6.94 2.79 21.77
C LYS A 88 7.03 1.31 21.44
N TYR A 89 6.84 0.93 20.17
CA TYR A 89 6.61 -0.44 19.78
C TYR A 89 7.69 -1.06 18.90
N ARG A 90 8.60 -0.26 18.27
CA ARG A 90 9.61 -0.78 17.33
C ARG A 90 10.45 -1.92 17.91
N GLU A 91 10.88 -1.80 19.14
CA GLU A 91 11.71 -2.81 19.82
C GLU A 91 10.91 -4.04 20.32
N LYS A 92 9.58 -4.00 20.23
CA LYS A 92 8.70 -5.08 20.71
C LYS A 92 8.24 -6.02 19.62
N TYR A 93 8.32 -5.58 18.36
CA TYR A 93 7.88 -6.34 17.19
C TYR A 93 9.02 -6.44 16.19
N GLU A 94 9.23 -7.64 15.67
CA GLU A 94 10.17 -7.87 14.59
C GLU A 94 9.68 -7.18 13.31
N ASP A 95 8.40 -7.37 12.99
CA ASP A 95 7.75 -6.82 11.82
C ASP A 95 6.71 -5.76 12.19
N ILE A 96 6.84 -4.58 11.59
CA ILE A 96 5.83 -3.52 11.63
C ILE A 96 5.44 -3.17 10.20
N LEU A 97 4.14 -3.16 9.91
CA LEU A 97 3.58 -2.63 8.66
C LEU A 97 2.87 -1.29 8.96
N VAL A 98 3.30 -0.22 8.30
CA VAL A 98 2.57 1.06 8.30
C VAL A 98 1.75 1.16 7.03
N ILE A 99 0.47 1.54 7.16
CA ILE A 99 -0.46 1.66 6.04
C ILE A 99 -1.06 3.07 6.01
N SER A 100 -1.03 3.70 4.83
CA SER A 100 -1.63 5.00 4.55
C SER A 100 -2.23 5.05 3.14
N GLU A 101 -3.12 5.99 2.90
CA GLU A 101 -3.52 6.39 1.54
C GLU A 101 -2.78 7.69 1.18
N THR A 102 -2.57 7.96 -0.11
CA THR A 102 -2.00 9.26 -0.53
C THR A 102 -3.05 10.37 -0.49
N ILE A 103 -4.29 10.05 -0.87
CA ILE A 103 -5.44 10.95 -0.79
C ILE A 103 -6.60 10.19 -0.18
N TYR A 104 -7.21 10.75 0.86
CA TYR A 104 -8.33 10.16 1.57
C TYR A 104 -9.66 10.54 0.93
N SER A 105 -10.53 9.55 0.73
CA SER A 105 -11.76 9.69 -0.08
C SER A 105 -12.79 10.65 0.49
N MET A 106 -12.88 10.76 1.81
CA MET A 106 -13.97 11.50 2.45
C MET A 106 -13.73 13.02 2.42
N ASP A 107 -12.54 13.45 2.75
CA ASP A 107 -12.20 14.85 2.95
C ASP A 107 -11.25 15.39 1.87
N GLY A 108 -10.66 14.51 1.05
CA GLY A 108 -9.69 14.87 0.00
C GLY A 108 -8.32 15.26 0.55
N ASP A 109 -8.09 14.97 1.82
CA ASP A 109 -6.83 15.27 2.50
C ASP A 109 -5.67 14.48 1.89
N ILE A 110 -4.51 15.11 1.78
CA ILE A 110 -3.29 14.54 1.20
C ILE A 110 -2.32 14.17 2.33
N ALA A 111 -1.87 12.91 2.32
CA ALA A 111 -0.87 12.43 3.27
C ALA A 111 0.52 12.99 2.97
N ASP A 112 1.32 13.18 4.00
CA ASP A 112 2.73 13.52 3.88
C ASP A 112 3.56 12.26 3.58
N ALA A 113 3.59 11.88 2.28
CA ALA A 113 4.29 10.69 1.80
C ALA A 113 5.80 10.78 2.02
N GLU A 114 6.40 11.97 1.92
CA GLU A 114 7.84 12.18 2.17
C GLU A 114 8.16 11.90 3.64
N ARG A 115 7.32 12.38 4.56
CA ARG A 115 7.50 12.14 5.99
C ARG A 115 7.30 10.66 6.36
N LEU A 116 6.37 9.96 5.71
CA LEU A 116 6.21 8.50 5.88
C LEU A 116 7.48 7.75 5.49
N VAL A 117 8.11 8.10 4.37
CA VAL A 117 9.38 7.51 3.92
C VAL A 117 10.54 7.86 4.86
N GLU A 118 10.63 9.10 5.35
CA GLU A 118 11.63 9.48 6.37
C GLU A 118 11.49 8.62 7.63
N LEU A 119 10.26 8.44 8.13
CA LEU A 119 9.99 7.59 9.30
C LEU A 119 10.33 6.13 9.02
N LYS A 120 10.05 5.63 7.80
CA LYS A 120 10.45 4.28 7.39
C LYS A 120 11.96 4.09 7.48
N LYS A 121 12.73 5.01 6.93
CA LYS A 121 14.21 4.97 6.99
C LYS A 121 14.73 5.02 8.43
N LYS A 122 14.07 5.79 9.29
CA LYS A 122 14.46 5.95 10.69
C LYS A 122 14.12 4.74 11.56
N TYR A 123 12.94 4.13 11.36
CA TYR A 123 12.42 3.08 12.24
C TYR A 123 12.40 1.69 11.61
N ASN A 124 12.78 1.54 10.35
CA ASN A 124 12.86 0.27 9.62
C ASN A 124 11.57 -0.56 9.72
N PHE A 125 10.50 -0.10 9.08
CA PHE A 125 9.23 -0.79 8.95
C PHE A 125 8.86 -0.99 7.48
N SER A 126 7.94 -1.89 7.18
CA SER A 126 7.34 -2.02 5.83
C SER A 126 6.27 -0.97 5.62
N LEU A 127 6.23 -0.36 4.44
CA LEU A 127 5.30 0.71 4.09
C LEU A 127 4.39 0.28 2.94
N MET A 128 3.07 0.33 3.19
CA MET A 128 2.02 0.13 2.19
C MET A 128 1.29 1.44 1.96
N ILE A 129 1.17 1.86 0.70
CA ILE A 129 0.44 3.08 0.30
C ILE A 129 -0.62 2.75 -0.74
N ASP A 130 -1.85 3.21 -0.54
CA ASP A 130 -2.96 3.13 -1.49
C ASP A 130 -3.08 4.45 -2.27
N GLU A 131 -3.02 4.34 -3.60
CA GLU A 131 -3.08 5.46 -4.55
C GLU A 131 -4.44 5.57 -5.27
N ALA A 132 -5.50 5.00 -4.70
CA ALA A 132 -6.82 4.94 -5.35
C ALA A 132 -7.34 6.29 -5.83
N HIS A 133 -7.06 7.37 -5.11
CA HIS A 133 -7.56 8.71 -5.39
C HIS A 133 -6.52 9.63 -6.05
N SER A 134 -5.28 9.21 -6.18
CA SER A 134 -4.20 10.00 -6.80
C SER A 134 -3.87 9.55 -8.23
N TYR A 135 -3.89 8.23 -8.50
CA TYR A 135 -3.64 7.71 -9.84
C TYR A 135 -4.67 8.20 -10.85
N GLY A 136 -4.20 8.67 -11.99
CA GLY A 136 -5.03 9.24 -13.06
C GLY A 136 -5.43 10.70 -12.85
N VAL A 137 -5.38 11.21 -11.60
CA VAL A 137 -5.58 12.62 -11.27
C VAL A 137 -4.24 13.36 -11.21
N TYR A 138 -3.27 12.75 -10.56
CA TYR A 138 -1.88 13.23 -10.43
C TYR A 138 -0.94 12.38 -11.30
N GLY A 139 -1.29 12.15 -12.57
CA GLY A 139 -0.52 11.33 -13.48
C GLY A 139 -0.42 9.87 -13.00
N TYR A 140 0.79 9.38 -12.78
CA TYR A 140 1.03 8.03 -12.26
C TYR A 140 0.96 7.90 -10.74
N GLY A 141 0.42 8.90 -10.06
CA GLY A 141 0.23 8.94 -8.62
C GLY A 141 1.22 9.86 -7.90
N ILE A 142 0.90 10.17 -6.64
CA ILE A 142 1.72 11.08 -5.82
C ILE A 142 3.08 10.46 -5.49
N ALA A 143 3.13 9.19 -5.13
CA ALA A 143 4.38 8.50 -4.82
C ALA A 143 5.35 8.51 -6.02
N HIS A 144 4.83 8.29 -7.24
CA HIS A 144 5.64 8.38 -8.46
C HIS A 144 6.14 9.81 -8.71
N ASN A 145 5.27 10.82 -8.58
CA ASN A 145 5.64 12.22 -8.83
C ASN A 145 6.69 12.75 -7.84
N LEU A 146 6.71 12.23 -6.63
CA LEU A 146 7.69 12.56 -5.60
C LEU A 146 8.95 11.66 -5.64
N ASN A 147 9.05 10.72 -6.58
CA ASN A 147 10.14 9.75 -6.70
C ASN A 147 10.33 8.89 -5.45
N LEU A 148 9.24 8.49 -4.80
CA LEU A 148 9.25 7.70 -3.54
C LEU A 148 8.98 6.21 -3.76
N VAL A 149 8.73 5.76 -4.99
CA VAL A 149 8.33 4.37 -5.29
C VAL A 149 9.33 3.35 -4.76
N GLU A 150 10.64 3.63 -4.88
CA GLU A 150 11.71 2.74 -4.39
C GLU A 150 11.66 2.51 -2.87
N ASP A 151 11.19 3.50 -2.12
CA ASP A 151 11.11 3.45 -0.66
C ASP A 151 9.80 2.82 -0.13
N ILE A 152 8.84 2.48 -1.02
CA ILE A 152 7.54 1.90 -0.67
C ILE A 152 7.56 0.40 -0.98
N ASP A 153 7.20 -0.44 -0.01
CA ASP A 153 7.22 -1.90 -0.18
C ASP A 153 6.01 -2.40 -0.98
N PHE A 154 4.84 -1.80 -0.75
CA PHE A 154 3.60 -2.11 -1.45
C PHE A 154 2.89 -0.82 -1.88
N LEU A 155 2.93 -0.51 -3.16
CA LEU A 155 2.16 0.60 -3.73
C LEU A 155 0.94 0.02 -4.45
N VAL A 156 -0.24 0.21 -3.87
CA VAL A 156 -1.52 -0.30 -4.39
C VAL A 156 -2.17 0.78 -5.23
N ILE A 157 -2.51 0.46 -6.47
CA ILE A 157 -3.05 1.40 -7.46
C ILE A 157 -4.36 0.83 -8.02
N PRO A 158 -5.50 1.07 -7.36
CA PRO A 158 -6.82 0.70 -7.86
C PRO A 158 -7.15 1.47 -9.14
N LEU A 159 -7.57 0.75 -10.19
CA LEU A 159 -7.86 1.32 -11.50
C LEU A 159 -9.31 1.80 -11.65
N GLY A 160 -10.18 1.46 -10.71
CA GLY A 160 -11.62 1.72 -10.78
C GLY A 160 -12.06 3.17 -10.60
N LYS A 161 -11.13 4.10 -10.34
CA LYS A 161 -11.37 5.53 -10.14
C LYS A 161 -10.73 6.35 -11.26
N GLY A 162 -9.66 7.07 -10.99
CA GLY A 162 -8.96 7.88 -11.99
C GLY A 162 -8.41 7.08 -13.19
N GLY A 163 -8.15 5.79 -13.03
CA GLY A 163 -7.73 4.91 -14.12
C GLY A 163 -8.85 4.53 -15.10
N GLY A 164 -10.13 4.73 -14.74
CA GLY A 164 -11.29 4.47 -15.62
C GLY A 164 -11.41 3.01 -16.08
N SER A 165 -10.88 2.05 -15.31
CA SER A 165 -10.80 0.63 -15.66
C SER A 165 -11.19 -0.26 -14.48
N VAL A 166 -11.00 -1.57 -14.60
CA VAL A 166 -11.26 -2.57 -13.55
C VAL A 166 -9.94 -3.16 -13.09
N GLY A 167 -9.87 -3.56 -11.80
CA GLY A 167 -8.69 -4.18 -11.22
C GLY A 167 -7.84 -3.23 -10.41
N ALA A 168 -6.65 -3.71 -10.04
CA ALA A 168 -5.63 -2.94 -9.37
C ALA A 168 -4.23 -3.42 -9.78
N MET A 169 -3.29 -2.50 -9.83
CA MET A 169 -1.86 -2.79 -9.88
C MET A 169 -1.30 -2.77 -8.45
N VAL A 170 -0.40 -3.69 -8.15
CA VAL A 170 0.45 -3.65 -6.96
C VAL A 170 1.89 -3.58 -7.42
N ILE A 171 2.56 -2.50 -7.09
CA ILE A 171 3.99 -2.32 -7.35
C ILE A 171 4.73 -2.74 -6.07
N CYS A 172 5.65 -3.68 -6.18
CA CYS A 172 6.31 -4.30 -5.03
C CYS A 172 7.71 -4.82 -5.38
N GLU A 173 8.39 -5.44 -4.42
CA GLU A 173 9.71 -6.03 -4.65
C GLU A 173 9.64 -7.38 -5.39
N ASN A 174 10.74 -7.76 -6.07
CA ASN A 174 10.83 -8.99 -6.86
C ASN A 174 10.53 -10.28 -6.07
N TYR A 175 10.90 -10.33 -4.80
CA TYR A 175 10.67 -11.50 -3.96
C TYR A 175 9.22 -11.66 -3.51
N ILE A 176 8.38 -10.68 -3.80
CA ILE A 176 6.94 -10.68 -3.51
C ILE A 176 6.14 -11.21 -4.71
N LYS A 177 6.60 -10.95 -5.93
CA LYS A 177 5.99 -11.42 -7.16
C LYS A 177 6.30 -12.89 -7.40
#